data_4285a6af9093ba067e11003fc3fac652
#
_entry.id   4285a6af9093ba067e11003fc3fac652
#
_cell.length_a   1.000
_cell.length_b   1.000
_cell.length_c   1.000
_cell.angle_alpha   90.00
_cell.angle_beta   90.00
_cell.angle_gamma   90.00
#
_symmetry.space_group_name_H-M   'P 1'
#
loop_
_entity.id
_entity.type
_entity.pdbx_description
1 polymer ?
#
loop_
_entity_poly.entity_id
_entity_poly.type
_entity_poly.pdbx_seq_one_letter_code
_entity_poly.pdbx_strand_id
1 'polypeptide(L)'
;MTSDQTVRTWAELGRQSGGAPLTVAHVCAGAVASIAVDGAGVTVMVSPTARDSVHATDPVAAALEEWQLAFGEGPCIDAFLGGGPVLVVDLESPEYVTRWPAFTPAALDSGARALFALPLQIGAIRLGVLDLYGLRPVRLTPHEFADALSFADTAGMLLLDTAAGTQPDTADLAWQRDDPTAHHARVHQATGLVLAQLGVSADTAFARLRAYAYAEGRRLGDVARDVVERRLRFEPDPPNE
;
A
#
# COMPACT_ATOMS: atom_id res chain seq x y z
N MET A 1 -21.47 -12.70 -2.91
CA MET A 1 -21.86 -11.46 -3.65
C MET A 1 -23.26 -11.63 -4.22
N THR A 2 -24.13 -10.64 -4.02
CA THR A 2 -25.45 -10.61 -4.67
C THR A 2 -25.30 -10.03 -6.07
N SER A 3 -26.12 -10.49 -7.03
CA SER A 3 -26.10 -10.01 -8.43
C SER A 3 -26.23 -8.47 -8.54
N ASP A 4 -27.01 -7.85 -7.67
CA ASP A 4 -27.26 -6.41 -7.62
C ASP A 4 -26.00 -5.60 -7.21
N GLN A 5 -25.18 -6.16 -6.35
CA GLN A 5 -23.93 -5.56 -5.87
C GLN A 5 -22.86 -5.51 -6.96
N THR A 6 -22.70 -6.62 -7.67
CA THR A 6 -21.79 -6.70 -8.82
C THR A 6 -22.19 -5.68 -9.90
N VAL A 7 -23.48 -5.56 -10.19
CA VAL A 7 -23.98 -4.57 -11.17
C VAL A 7 -23.68 -3.14 -10.76
N ARG A 8 -23.82 -2.77 -9.48
CA ARG A 8 -23.49 -1.41 -9.01
C ARG A 8 -22.00 -1.13 -9.13
N THR A 9 -21.14 -2.04 -8.69
CA THR A 9 -19.67 -1.89 -8.80
C THR A 9 -19.25 -1.70 -10.26
N TRP A 10 -19.75 -2.54 -11.18
CA TRP A 10 -19.44 -2.40 -12.59
C TRP A 10 -19.99 -1.13 -13.22
N ALA A 11 -21.18 -0.68 -12.82
CA ALA A 11 -21.73 0.59 -13.28
C ALA A 11 -20.87 1.79 -12.84
N GLU A 12 -20.35 1.76 -11.60
CA GLU A 12 -19.42 2.78 -11.12
C GLU A 12 -18.11 2.74 -11.90
N LEU A 13 -17.51 1.58 -12.06
CA LEU A 13 -16.27 1.41 -12.82
C LEU A 13 -16.42 1.86 -14.27
N GLY A 14 -17.58 1.61 -14.90
CA GLY A 14 -17.90 2.13 -16.22
C GLY A 14 -17.93 3.66 -16.28
N ARG A 15 -18.45 4.31 -15.23
CA ARG A 15 -18.42 5.78 -15.12
C ARG A 15 -16.99 6.30 -14.97
N GLN A 16 -16.20 5.68 -14.09
CA GLN A 16 -14.80 6.10 -13.83
C GLN A 16 -13.91 5.91 -15.06
N SER A 17 -14.09 4.83 -15.80
CA SER A 17 -13.27 4.53 -16.99
C SER A 17 -13.61 5.39 -18.22
N GLY A 18 -14.83 5.93 -18.30
CA GLY A 18 -15.27 6.70 -19.45
C GLY A 18 -15.16 5.94 -20.79
N GLY A 19 -15.18 4.60 -20.74
CA GLY A 19 -15.01 3.73 -21.90
C GLY A 19 -13.55 3.34 -22.20
N ALA A 20 -12.59 3.82 -21.44
CA ALA A 20 -11.20 3.34 -21.49
C ALA A 20 -11.05 1.96 -20.82
N PRO A 21 -9.99 1.20 -21.09
CA PRO A 21 -9.68 -0.02 -20.37
C PRO A 21 -9.63 0.24 -18.86
N LEU A 22 -10.22 -0.68 -18.07
CA LEU A 22 -10.23 -0.58 -16.63
C LEU A 22 -8.81 -0.74 -16.07
N THR A 23 -8.50 0.09 -15.08
CA THR A 23 -7.22 0.08 -14.35
C THR A 23 -7.48 0.07 -12.85
N VAL A 24 -6.45 -0.24 -12.06
CA VAL A 24 -6.49 -0.15 -10.60
C VAL A 24 -6.85 1.27 -10.13
N ALA A 25 -6.40 2.32 -10.84
CA ALA A 25 -6.77 3.70 -10.54
C ALA A 25 -8.28 3.93 -10.63
N HIS A 26 -8.97 3.36 -11.62
CA HIS A 26 -10.43 3.44 -11.73
C HIS A 26 -11.14 2.69 -10.58
N VAL A 27 -10.55 1.58 -10.10
CA VAL A 27 -11.08 0.85 -8.94
C VAL A 27 -10.98 1.72 -7.68
N CYS A 28 -9.82 2.33 -7.42
CA CYS A 28 -9.64 3.23 -6.28
C CYS A 28 -10.59 4.43 -6.34
N ALA A 29 -10.70 5.08 -7.49
CA ALA A 29 -11.63 6.19 -7.69
C ALA A 29 -13.09 5.77 -7.49
N GLY A 30 -13.48 4.59 -8.01
CA GLY A 30 -14.83 4.04 -7.83
C GLY A 30 -15.13 3.71 -6.37
N ALA A 31 -14.17 3.17 -5.64
CA ALA A 31 -14.32 2.90 -4.20
C ALA A 31 -14.57 4.20 -3.42
N VAL A 32 -13.76 5.24 -3.65
CA VAL A 32 -13.93 6.56 -3.01
C VAL A 32 -15.26 7.22 -3.39
N ALA A 33 -15.73 7.05 -4.62
CA ALA A 33 -17.02 7.61 -5.06
C ALA A 33 -18.24 6.89 -4.48
N SER A 34 -18.09 5.61 -4.07
CA SER A 34 -19.23 4.75 -3.68
C SER A 34 -19.29 4.49 -2.16
N ILE A 35 -18.19 4.69 -1.45
CA ILE A 35 -18.03 4.36 -0.03
C ILE A 35 -17.72 5.64 0.73
N ALA A 36 -18.14 5.72 1.99
CA ALA A 36 -17.91 6.89 2.86
C ALA A 36 -16.43 6.96 3.33
N VAL A 37 -15.48 7.05 2.37
CA VAL A 37 -14.02 7.16 2.60
C VAL A 37 -13.46 8.36 1.84
N ASP A 38 -12.31 8.85 2.26
CA ASP A 38 -11.69 10.05 1.68
C ASP A 38 -10.60 9.72 0.65
N GLY A 39 -10.04 8.49 0.70
CA GLY A 39 -9.09 8.04 -0.31
C GLY A 39 -8.82 6.54 -0.26
N ALA A 40 -8.04 6.08 -1.23
CA ALA A 40 -7.74 4.67 -1.47
C ALA A 40 -6.32 4.46 -2.00
N GLY A 41 -5.74 3.30 -1.68
CA GLY A 41 -4.48 2.82 -2.23
C GLY A 41 -4.52 1.33 -2.54
N VAL A 42 -3.72 0.89 -3.48
CA VAL A 42 -3.52 -0.53 -3.78
C VAL A 42 -2.03 -0.84 -3.75
N THR A 43 -1.69 -1.82 -2.93
CA THR A 43 -0.34 -2.36 -2.81
C THR A 43 -0.31 -3.83 -3.21
N VAL A 44 0.57 -4.20 -4.13
CA VAL A 44 0.92 -5.60 -4.44
C VAL A 44 1.94 -6.08 -3.41
N MET A 45 1.77 -7.30 -2.91
CA MET A 45 2.64 -7.86 -1.88
C MET A 45 2.98 -9.32 -2.20
N VAL A 46 4.26 -9.65 -2.12
CA VAL A 46 4.79 -11.01 -2.08
C VAL A 46 5.09 -11.40 -0.63
N SER A 47 5.52 -10.43 0.16
CA SER A 47 5.74 -10.51 1.60
C SER A 47 5.56 -9.11 2.22
N PRO A 48 5.52 -8.98 3.56
CA PRO A 48 5.47 -7.66 4.20
C PRO A 48 6.62 -6.72 3.83
N THR A 49 7.77 -7.26 3.42
CA THR A 49 8.97 -6.50 3.03
C THR A 49 9.14 -6.38 1.52
N ALA A 50 8.53 -7.29 0.73
CA ALA A 50 8.57 -7.30 -0.73
C ALA A 50 7.21 -6.91 -1.26
N ARG A 51 6.99 -5.60 -1.43
CA ARG A 51 5.73 -5.02 -1.87
C ARG A 51 5.97 -3.74 -2.68
N ASP A 52 5.00 -3.44 -3.56
CA ASP A 52 4.98 -2.25 -4.41
C ASP A 52 3.61 -1.57 -4.33
N SER A 53 3.59 -0.26 -4.11
CA SER A 53 2.37 0.54 -4.27
C SER A 53 2.07 0.71 -5.75
N VAL A 54 0.91 0.23 -6.16
CA VAL A 54 0.45 0.28 -7.55
C VAL A 54 -0.26 1.61 -7.83
N HIS A 55 -1.04 2.09 -6.86
CA HIS A 55 -1.79 3.33 -6.97
C HIS A 55 -2.16 3.88 -5.61
N ALA A 56 -2.18 5.21 -5.51
CA ALA A 56 -2.73 5.96 -4.39
C ALA A 56 -3.51 7.16 -4.93
N THR A 57 -4.71 7.39 -4.43
CA THR A 57 -5.61 8.46 -4.94
C THR A 57 -5.11 9.87 -4.61
N ASP A 58 -4.31 10.00 -3.56
CA ASP A 58 -3.91 11.28 -2.99
C ASP A 58 -2.66 11.15 -2.10
N PRO A 59 -2.05 12.29 -1.67
CA PRO A 59 -0.84 12.26 -0.84
C PRO A 59 -1.01 11.59 0.53
N VAL A 60 -2.22 11.57 1.12
CA VAL A 60 -2.47 10.90 2.41
C VAL A 60 -2.46 9.39 2.21
N ALA A 61 -3.17 8.89 1.18
CA ALA A 61 -3.13 7.48 0.81
C ALA A 61 -1.68 7.02 0.57
N ALA A 62 -0.90 7.79 -0.20
CA ALA A 62 0.50 7.48 -0.46
C ALA A 62 1.37 7.47 0.82
N ALA A 63 1.14 8.40 1.73
CA ALA A 63 1.86 8.46 3.01
C ALA A 63 1.52 7.26 3.91
N LEU A 64 0.27 6.83 3.95
CA LEU A 64 -0.16 5.64 4.70
C LEU A 64 0.53 4.38 4.20
N GLU A 65 0.64 4.19 2.88
CA GLU A 65 1.38 3.09 2.27
C GLU A 65 2.86 3.12 2.67
N GLU A 66 3.48 4.32 2.59
CA GLU A 66 4.88 4.51 2.95
C GLU A 66 5.14 4.20 4.43
N TRP A 67 4.27 4.65 5.35
CA TRP A 67 4.42 4.38 6.78
C TRP A 67 4.27 2.89 7.10
N GLN A 68 3.31 2.19 6.49
CA GLN A 68 3.16 0.75 6.68
C GLN A 68 4.39 -0.01 6.17
N LEU A 69 5.00 0.43 5.06
CA LEU A 69 6.25 -0.12 4.56
C LEU A 69 7.42 0.20 5.51
N ALA A 70 7.55 1.46 5.91
CA ALA A 70 8.68 1.93 6.72
C ALA A 70 8.69 1.28 8.11
N PHE A 71 7.54 1.13 8.74
CA PHE A 71 7.47 0.57 10.10
C PHE A 71 7.26 -0.96 10.12
N GLY A 72 6.80 -1.54 9.01
CA GLY A 72 6.54 -2.98 8.93
C GLY A 72 5.36 -3.41 9.80
N GLU A 73 4.45 -2.50 10.08
CA GLU A 73 3.23 -2.70 10.86
C GLU A 73 2.10 -1.85 10.28
N GLY A 74 0.88 -2.19 10.61
CA GLY A 74 -0.32 -1.50 10.15
C GLY A 74 -1.39 -2.43 9.60
N PRO A 75 -2.60 -1.88 9.31
CA PRO A 75 -3.74 -2.66 8.83
C PRO A 75 -3.47 -3.48 7.57
N CYS A 76 -2.74 -2.92 6.59
CA CYS A 76 -2.37 -3.56 5.34
C CYS A 76 -1.57 -4.85 5.58
N ILE A 77 -0.56 -4.78 6.47
CA ILE A 77 0.28 -5.93 6.79
C ILE A 77 -0.54 -7.02 7.48
N ASP A 78 -1.36 -6.62 8.45
CA ASP A 78 -2.19 -7.56 9.20
C ASP A 78 -3.24 -8.23 8.29
N ALA A 79 -3.86 -7.47 7.36
CA ALA A 79 -4.80 -8.01 6.38
C ALA A 79 -4.12 -9.01 5.43
N PHE A 80 -2.93 -8.67 4.93
CA PHE A 80 -2.17 -9.56 4.05
C PHE A 80 -1.76 -10.85 4.76
N LEU A 81 -1.24 -10.77 5.97
CA LEU A 81 -0.80 -11.93 6.74
C LEU A 81 -1.99 -12.78 7.23
N GLY A 82 -3.04 -12.13 7.71
CA GLY A 82 -4.24 -12.78 8.23
C GLY A 82 -5.15 -13.35 7.14
N GLY A 83 -5.10 -12.81 5.93
CA GLY A 83 -5.98 -13.20 4.82
C GLY A 83 -7.44 -12.80 5.02
N GLY A 84 -7.70 -11.82 5.88
CA GLY A 84 -9.03 -11.26 6.14
C GLY A 84 -8.98 -9.74 6.26
N PRO A 85 -10.14 -9.05 6.05
CA PRO A 85 -10.21 -7.60 6.20
C PRO A 85 -9.83 -7.13 7.60
N VAL A 86 -9.10 -6.02 7.68
CA VAL A 86 -8.83 -5.29 8.93
C VAL A 86 -9.59 -3.97 8.87
N LEU A 87 -10.50 -3.77 9.82
CA LEU A 87 -11.43 -2.64 9.84
C LEU A 87 -11.15 -1.78 11.09
N VAL A 88 -10.57 -0.61 10.87
CA VAL A 88 -10.24 0.38 11.90
C VAL A 88 -11.22 1.54 11.78
N VAL A 89 -12.15 1.61 12.70
CA VAL A 89 -13.21 2.65 12.70
C VAL A 89 -12.68 3.99 13.20
N ASP A 90 -11.78 3.96 14.18
CA ASP A 90 -11.15 5.15 14.76
C ASP A 90 -9.74 4.82 15.27
N LEU A 91 -8.73 5.32 14.58
CA LEU A 91 -7.31 5.13 14.92
C LEU A 91 -6.89 5.71 16.28
N GLU A 92 -7.66 6.67 16.83
CA GLU A 92 -7.37 7.21 18.17
C GLU A 92 -7.69 6.22 19.30
N SER A 93 -8.36 5.10 18.99
CA SER A 93 -8.63 4.07 19.99
C SER A 93 -7.31 3.48 20.52
N PRO A 94 -7.14 3.40 21.85
CA PRO A 94 -5.85 3.03 22.49
C PRO A 94 -5.31 1.66 22.05
N GLU A 95 -6.19 0.76 21.63
CA GLU A 95 -5.82 -0.56 21.13
C GLU A 95 -4.90 -0.50 19.91
N TYR A 96 -5.08 0.49 19.00
CA TYR A 96 -4.29 0.60 17.79
C TYR A 96 -2.92 1.20 18.03
N VAL A 97 -2.76 2.08 19.03
CA VAL A 97 -1.45 2.55 19.48
C VAL A 97 -0.64 1.39 20.06
N THR A 98 -1.30 0.48 20.76
CA THR A 98 -0.64 -0.73 21.29
C THR A 98 -0.30 -1.73 20.17
N ARG A 99 -1.20 -1.89 19.20
CA ARG A 99 -1.06 -2.85 18.10
C ARG A 99 -0.03 -2.40 17.07
N TRP A 100 0.01 -1.11 16.74
CA TRP A 100 0.89 -0.50 15.74
C TRP A 100 1.52 0.78 16.31
N PRO A 101 2.51 0.65 17.22
CA PRO A 101 3.03 1.78 18.00
C PRO A 101 3.75 2.86 17.19
N ALA A 102 4.36 2.51 16.06
CA ALA A 102 4.99 3.47 15.17
C ALA A 102 4.05 3.97 14.07
N PHE A 103 3.20 3.07 13.52
CA PHE A 103 2.29 3.42 12.43
C PHE A 103 1.15 4.33 12.89
N THR A 104 0.49 4.01 14.01
CA THR A 104 -0.71 4.74 14.44
C THR A 104 -0.47 6.23 14.64
N PRO A 105 0.58 6.69 15.36
CA PRO A 105 0.88 8.11 15.47
C PRO A 105 1.15 8.77 14.10
N ALA A 106 1.94 8.14 13.23
CA ALA A 106 2.26 8.70 11.91
C ALA A 106 1.03 8.80 11.01
N ALA A 107 0.12 7.81 11.06
CA ALA A 107 -1.14 7.85 10.33
C ALA A 107 -2.06 8.97 10.84
N LEU A 108 -2.15 9.17 12.16
CA LEU A 108 -2.90 10.28 12.77
C LEU A 108 -2.31 11.65 12.37
N ASP A 109 -0.99 11.78 12.37
CA ASP A 109 -0.30 13.01 11.95
C ASP A 109 -0.52 13.30 10.45
N SER A 110 -0.75 12.26 9.62
CA SER A 110 -1.14 12.41 8.22
C SER A 110 -2.61 12.79 8.02
N GLY A 111 -3.39 12.84 9.11
CA GLY A 111 -4.81 13.20 9.13
C GLY A 111 -5.77 12.01 9.03
N ALA A 112 -5.29 10.78 8.87
CA ALA A 112 -6.15 9.60 8.78
C ALA A 112 -6.75 9.26 10.16
N ARG A 113 -8.05 8.94 10.17
CA ARG A 113 -8.79 8.56 11.38
C ARG A 113 -9.40 7.17 11.28
N ALA A 114 -9.74 6.72 10.10
CA ALA A 114 -10.26 5.38 9.86
C ALA A 114 -9.45 4.71 8.74
N LEU A 115 -9.26 3.40 8.83
CA LEU A 115 -8.61 2.59 7.80
C LEU A 115 -9.32 1.25 7.62
N PHE A 116 -9.45 0.83 6.38
CA PHE A 116 -10.03 -0.45 6.00
C PHE A 116 -9.10 -1.13 5.00
N ALA A 117 -8.40 -2.14 5.46
CA ALA A 117 -7.48 -2.92 4.64
C ALA A 117 -8.17 -4.21 4.18
N LEU A 118 -8.35 -4.37 2.87
CA LEU A 118 -9.05 -5.49 2.26
C LEU A 118 -8.05 -6.30 1.42
N PRO A 119 -7.80 -7.57 1.78
CA PRO A 119 -6.84 -8.39 1.04
C PRO A 119 -7.33 -8.66 -0.38
N LEU A 120 -6.44 -8.48 -1.36
CA LEU A 120 -6.61 -8.88 -2.74
C LEU A 120 -6.19 -10.34 -2.85
N GLN A 121 -7.17 -11.25 -2.95
CA GLN A 121 -6.88 -12.68 -2.94
C GLN A 121 -7.78 -13.46 -3.89
N ILE A 122 -7.23 -14.50 -4.50
CA ILE A 122 -7.97 -15.44 -5.34
C ILE A 122 -7.72 -16.86 -4.82
N GLY A 123 -8.72 -17.40 -4.15
CA GLY A 123 -8.56 -18.65 -3.41
C GLY A 123 -7.53 -18.47 -2.29
N ALA A 124 -6.44 -19.25 -2.34
CA ALA A 124 -5.33 -19.17 -1.38
C ALA A 124 -4.21 -18.20 -1.80
N ILE A 125 -4.27 -17.65 -3.01
CA ILE A 125 -3.23 -16.76 -3.54
C ILE A 125 -3.54 -15.34 -3.08
N ARG A 126 -2.61 -14.75 -2.31
CA ARG A 126 -2.67 -13.37 -1.87
C ARG A 126 -1.81 -12.53 -2.80
N LEU A 127 -2.42 -11.48 -3.38
CA LEU A 127 -1.79 -10.60 -4.36
C LEU A 127 -1.35 -9.26 -3.75
N GLY A 128 -2.06 -8.83 -2.70
CA GLY A 128 -1.84 -7.52 -2.10
C GLY A 128 -3.01 -7.08 -1.23
N VAL A 129 -3.19 -5.77 -1.10
CA VAL A 129 -4.25 -5.15 -0.27
C VAL A 129 -4.80 -3.92 -0.99
N LEU A 130 -6.11 -3.71 -0.89
CA LEU A 130 -6.78 -2.45 -1.12
C LEU A 130 -6.96 -1.77 0.23
N ASP A 131 -6.32 -0.63 0.42
CA ASP A 131 -6.47 0.21 1.60
C ASP A 131 -7.42 1.37 1.30
N LEU A 132 -8.42 1.57 2.16
CA LEU A 132 -9.33 2.71 2.13
C LEU A 132 -9.14 3.50 3.43
N TYR A 133 -9.15 4.83 3.37
CA TYR A 133 -9.02 5.63 4.58
C TYR A 133 -10.09 6.73 4.68
N GLY A 134 -10.38 7.15 5.92
CA GLY A 134 -11.23 8.29 6.23
C GLY A 134 -10.50 9.32 7.10
N LEU A 135 -10.74 10.62 6.84
CA LEU A 135 -10.25 11.74 7.65
C LEU A 135 -11.05 11.93 8.95
N ARG A 136 -12.09 11.15 9.14
CA ARG A 136 -12.94 11.11 10.34
C ARG A 136 -13.19 9.66 10.72
N PRO A 137 -13.55 9.39 11.98
CA PRO A 137 -14.02 8.07 12.37
C PRO A 137 -15.19 7.65 11.47
N VAL A 138 -15.09 6.49 10.87
CA VAL A 138 -16.09 5.95 9.94
C VAL A 138 -16.36 4.49 10.26
N ARG A 139 -17.63 4.11 10.25
CA ARG A 139 -18.05 2.72 10.28
C ARG A 139 -18.74 2.41 8.96
N LEU A 140 -18.18 1.52 8.19
CA LEU A 140 -18.83 1.05 6.96
C LEU A 140 -20.14 0.35 7.27
N THR A 141 -21.18 0.71 6.56
CA THR A 141 -22.43 -0.06 6.57
C THR A 141 -22.20 -1.44 5.93
N PRO A 142 -23.08 -2.43 6.18
CA PRO A 142 -22.98 -3.73 5.52
C PRO A 142 -22.94 -3.65 3.98
N HIS A 143 -23.61 -2.66 3.40
CA HIS A 143 -23.60 -2.42 1.95
C HIS A 143 -22.25 -1.87 1.47
N GLU A 144 -21.73 -0.83 2.15
CA GLU A 144 -20.42 -0.25 1.81
C GLU A 144 -19.29 -1.25 1.99
N PHE A 145 -19.33 -2.06 3.06
CA PHE A 145 -18.34 -3.12 3.24
C PHE A 145 -18.40 -4.17 2.14
N ALA A 146 -19.59 -4.54 1.72
CA ALA A 146 -19.77 -5.47 0.63
C ALA A 146 -19.30 -4.86 -0.72
N ASP A 147 -19.57 -3.57 -0.96
CA ASP A 147 -19.05 -2.85 -2.13
C ASP A 147 -17.52 -2.78 -2.10
N ALA A 148 -16.90 -2.51 -0.93
CA ALA A 148 -15.46 -2.51 -0.73
C ALA A 148 -14.83 -3.86 -1.10
N LEU A 149 -15.43 -4.99 -0.68
CA LEU A 149 -14.99 -6.33 -1.08
C LEU A 149 -15.07 -6.53 -2.59
N SER A 150 -16.13 -6.02 -3.26
CA SER A 150 -16.28 -6.12 -4.71
C SER A 150 -15.20 -5.32 -5.46
N PHE A 151 -14.82 -4.14 -4.95
CA PHE A 151 -13.70 -3.37 -5.48
C PHE A 151 -12.37 -4.11 -5.27
N ALA A 152 -12.16 -4.71 -4.10
CA ALA A 152 -10.96 -5.52 -3.83
C ALA A 152 -10.85 -6.72 -4.78
N ASP A 153 -11.94 -7.47 -4.98
CA ASP A 153 -11.98 -8.58 -5.93
C ASP A 153 -11.64 -8.12 -7.35
N THR A 154 -12.19 -6.98 -7.77
CA THR A 154 -11.93 -6.41 -9.11
C THR A 154 -10.48 -5.96 -9.26
N ALA A 155 -9.90 -5.30 -8.24
CA ALA A 155 -8.49 -4.93 -8.24
C ALA A 155 -7.59 -6.18 -8.37
N GLY A 156 -7.88 -7.24 -7.61
CA GLY A 156 -7.16 -8.51 -7.69
C GLY A 156 -7.20 -9.13 -9.09
N MET A 157 -8.37 -9.13 -9.75
CA MET A 157 -8.49 -9.63 -11.14
C MET A 157 -7.66 -8.79 -12.12
N LEU A 158 -7.70 -7.46 -12.02
CA LEU A 158 -6.92 -6.57 -12.90
C LEU A 158 -5.40 -6.75 -12.72
N LEU A 159 -4.95 -6.97 -11.48
CA LEU A 159 -3.54 -7.27 -11.21
C LEU A 159 -3.09 -8.58 -11.85
N LEU A 160 -3.93 -9.61 -11.85
CA LEU A 160 -3.62 -10.89 -12.51
C LEU A 160 -3.58 -10.73 -14.03
N ASP A 161 -4.53 -10.01 -14.63
CA ASP A 161 -4.57 -9.77 -16.07
C ASP A 161 -3.33 -9.01 -16.54
N THR A 162 -2.87 -8.04 -15.75
CA THR A 162 -1.63 -7.29 -16.00
C THR A 162 -0.40 -8.22 -15.91
N ALA A 163 -0.32 -9.05 -14.88
CA ALA A 163 0.77 -10.02 -14.71
C ALA A 163 0.80 -11.10 -15.82
N ALA A 164 -0.37 -11.44 -16.38
CA ALA A 164 -0.49 -12.39 -17.49
C ALA A 164 -0.15 -11.76 -18.86
N GLY A 165 0.16 -10.44 -18.92
CA GLY A 165 0.49 -9.75 -20.17
C GLY A 165 -0.70 -9.54 -21.11
N THR A 166 -1.93 -9.65 -20.60
CA THR A 166 -3.17 -9.51 -21.39
C THR A 166 -3.60 -8.05 -21.56
N GLN A 167 -3.06 -7.12 -20.77
CA GLN A 167 -3.29 -5.68 -20.96
C GLN A 167 -2.06 -5.02 -21.61
N PRO A 168 -2.26 -4.03 -22.52
CA PRO A 168 -1.15 -3.24 -23.04
C PRO A 168 -0.47 -2.51 -21.90
N ASP A 169 0.85 -2.57 -21.91
CA ASP A 169 1.79 -2.03 -20.94
C ASP A 169 1.55 -0.53 -20.71
N THR A 170 0.65 -0.16 -19.80
CA THR A 170 0.55 1.21 -19.29
C THR A 170 1.57 1.46 -18.18
N ALA A 171 2.29 0.43 -17.75
CA ALA A 171 3.33 0.48 -16.73
C ALA A 171 4.55 1.32 -17.17
N ASP A 172 4.83 1.39 -18.48
CA ASP A 172 5.97 2.16 -19.02
C ASP A 172 5.83 3.68 -18.89
N LEU A 173 4.65 4.20 -18.59
CA LEU A 173 4.42 5.65 -18.48
C LEU A 173 4.39 6.19 -17.04
N ALA A 174 4.20 5.34 -16.06
CA ALA A 174 4.15 5.72 -14.64
C ALA A 174 5.54 6.00 -14.04
N TRP A 175 6.59 5.38 -14.61
CA TRP A 175 7.97 5.48 -14.13
C TRP A 175 8.64 6.85 -14.38
N GLN A 176 8.06 7.70 -15.19
CA GLN A 176 8.71 8.92 -15.70
C GLN A 176 8.19 10.22 -15.08
N ARG A 177 7.22 10.19 -14.18
CA ARG A 177 6.71 11.40 -13.52
C ARG A 177 6.93 11.30 -12.02
N ASP A 178 6.98 12.44 -11.31
CA ASP A 178 7.09 12.57 -9.85
C ASP A 178 5.87 11.91 -9.12
N ASP A 179 5.70 10.60 -9.32
CA ASP A 179 4.61 9.78 -8.83
C ASP A 179 4.99 9.23 -7.43
N PRO A 180 4.08 9.23 -6.45
CA PRO A 180 4.29 8.59 -5.15
C PRO A 180 4.74 7.13 -5.24
N THR A 181 4.34 6.39 -6.30
CA THR A 181 4.78 5.01 -6.55
C THR A 181 6.28 4.89 -6.88
N ALA A 182 6.91 5.96 -7.41
CA ALA A 182 8.35 6.00 -7.65
C ALA A 182 9.19 5.89 -6.37
N HIS A 183 8.62 6.15 -5.20
CA HIS A 183 9.30 6.01 -3.91
C HIS A 183 9.57 4.54 -3.57
N HIS A 184 8.64 3.63 -3.85
CA HIS A 184 8.82 2.20 -3.57
C HIS A 184 9.87 1.56 -4.48
N ALA A 185 9.88 1.89 -5.78
CA ALA A 185 10.93 1.44 -6.70
C ALA A 185 12.33 1.87 -6.23
N ARG A 186 12.47 3.11 -5.73
CA ARG A 186 13.73 3.60 -5.14
C ARG A 186 14.10 2.84 -3.87
N VAL A 187 13.15 2.48 -3.02
CA VAL A 187 13.41 1.69 -1.82
C VAL A 187 13.95 0.31 -2.18
N HIS A 188 13.37 -0.36 -3.19
CA HIS A 188 13.90 -1.64 -3.69
C HIS A 188 15.30 -1.51 -4.28
N GLN A 189 15.54 -0.47 -5.08
CA GLN A 189 16.86 -0.19 -5.63
C GLN A 189 17.90 0.08 -4.53
N ALA A 190 17.53 0.90 -3.54
CA ALA A 190 18.39 1.17 -2.38
C ALA A 190 18.67 -0.09 -1.57
N THR A 191 17.65 -0.95 -1.36
CA THR A 191 17.83 -2.24 -0.69
C THR A 191 18.86 -3.11 -1.42
N GLY A 192 18.80 -3.18 -2.75
CA GLY A 192 19.79 -3.90 -3.57
C GLY A 192 21.19 -3.32 -3.43
N LEU A 193 21.34 -2.00 -3.37
CA LEU A 193 22.63 -1.34 -3.15
C LEU A 193 23.19 -1.61 -1.75
N VAL A 194 22.36 -1.53 -0.70
CA VAL A 194 22.76 -1.83 0.68
C VAL A 194 23.13 -3.30 0.84
N LEU A 195 22.37 -4.21 0.23
CA LEU A 195 22.72 -5.64 0.17
C LEU A 195 24.12 -5.84 -0.39
N ALA A 196 24.43 -5.18 -1.51
CA ALA A 196 25.76 -5.27 -2.12
C ALA A 196 26.87 -4.61 -1.28
N GLN A 197 26.55 -3.52 -0.56
CA GLN A 197 27.51 -2.84 0.32
C GLN A 197 27.86 -3.65 1.57
N LEU A 198 26.85 -4.30 2.16
CA LEU A 198 26.98 -5.01 3.45
C LEU A 198 27.24 -6.52 3.28
N GLY A 199 26.99 -7.10 2.09
CA GLY A 199 27.07 -8.54 1.87
C GLY A 199 26.02 -9.35 2.64
N VAL A 200 24.85 -8.78 2.88
CA VAL A 200 23.77 -9.38 3.68
C VAL A 200 22.57 -9.78 2.82
N SER A 201 21.55 -10.41 3.39
CA SER A 201 20.28 -10.71 2.69
C SER A 201 19.49 -9.44 2.38
N ALA A 202 18.56 -9.53 1.43
CA ALA A 202 17.65 -8.41 1.09
C ALA A 202 16.83 -7.96 2.29
N ASP A 203 16.31 -8.90 3.10
CA ASP A 203 15.56 -8.57 4.32
C ASP A 203 16.42 -7.83 5.34
N THR A 204 17.68 -8.24 5.52
CA THR A 204 18.63 -7.56 6.41
C THR A 204 18.97 -6.17 5.90
N ALA A 205 19.22 -6.02 4.60
CA ALA A 205 19.50 -4.73 3.96
C ALA A 205 18.32 -3.77 4.11
N PHE A 206 17.11 -4.25 3.88
CA PHE A 206 15.89 -3.47 4.07
C PHE A 206 15.67 -3.08 5.55
N ALA A 207 15.92 -4.01 6.49
CA ALA A 207 15.84 -3.71 7.91
C ALA A 207 16.84 -2.62 8.33
N ARG A 208 18.06 -2.60 7.76
CA ARG A 208 19.05 -1.56 7.99
C ARG A 208 18.61 -0.19 7.45
N LEU A 209 18.03 -0.15 6.25
CA LEU A 209 17.46 1.08 5.67
C LEU A 209 16.36 1.65 6.57
N ARG A 210 15.44 0.81 7.05
CA ARG A 210 14.35 1.20 7.95
C ARG A 210 14.88 1.72 9.28
N ALA A 211 15.81 0.98 9.90
CA ALA A 211 16.40 1.37 11.18
C ALA A 211 17.09 2.74 11.07
N TYR A 212 17.81 2.99 9.98
CA TYR A 212 18.43 4.28 9.72
C TYR A 212 17.40 5.40 9.56
N ALA A 213 16.37 5.16 8.72
CA ALA A 213 15.30 6.13 8.50
C ALA A 213 14.60 6.51 9.81
N TYR A 214 14.32 5.51 10.65
CA TYR A 214 13.70 5.70 11.95
C TYR A 214 14.62 6.48 12.92
N ALA A 215 15.90 6.10 13.02
CA ALA A 215 16.87 6.75 13.90
C ALA A 215 17.09 8.24 13.55
N GLU A 216 17.07 8.56 12.25
CA GLU A 216 17.27 9.92 11.74
C GLU A 216 15.97 10.73 11.65
N GLY A 217 14.80 10.15 12.00
CA GLY A 217 13.48 10.78 11.86
C GLY A 217 13.14 11.16 10.42
N ARG A 218 13.65 10.40 9.44
CA ARG A 218 13.52 10.68 8.00
C ARG A 218 12.56 9.70 7.33
N ARG A 219 11.93 10.14 6.24
CA ARG A 219 11.13 9.22 5.41
C ARG A 219 12.02 8.19 4.75
N LEU A 220 11.54 6.95 4.68
CA LEU A 220 12.28 5.83 4.05
C LEU A 220 12.61 6.12 2.58
N GLY A 221 11.68 6.73 1.83
CA GLY A 221 11.89 7.14 0.44
C GLY A 221 13.00 8.17 0.25
N ASP A 222 13.20 9.11 1.21
CA ASP A 222 14.27 10.10 1.16
C ASP A 222 15.63 9.47 1.47
N VAL A 223 15.67 8.53 2.43
CA VAL A 223 16.88 7.74 2.73
C VAL A 223 17.25 6.87 1.53
N ALA A 224 16.27 6.21 0.92
CA ALA A 224 16.47 5.40 -0.27
C ALA A 224 17.02 6.23 -1.45
N ARG A 225 16.49 7.44 -1.65
CA ARG A 225 17.02 8.38 -2.67
C ARG A 225 18.48 8.68 -2.44
N ASP A 226 18.88 8.99 -1.19
CA ASP A 226 20.27 9.31 -0.88
C ASP A 226 21.20 8.12 -1.11
N VAL A 227 20.75 6.90 -0.86
CA VAL A 227 21.52 5.68 -1.16
C VAL A 227 21.67 5.49 -2.67
N VAL A 228 20.58 5.64 -3.44
CA VAL A 228 20.61 5.49 -4.91
C VAL A 228 21.50 6.54 -5.55
N GLU A 229 21.42 7.79 -5.08
CA GLU A 229 22.26 8.89 -5.55
C GLU A 229 23.67 8.92 -4.91
N ARG A 230 24.01 7.87 -4.13
CA ARG A 230 25.33 7.68 -3.49
C ARG A 230 25.71 8.79 -2.49
N ARG A 231 24.72 9.51 -1.97
CA ARG A 231 24.92 10.49 -0.87
C ARG A 231 25.00 9.81 0.49
N LEU A 232 24.39 8.64 0.63
CA LEU A 232 24.44 7.79 1.81
C LEU A 232 25.01 6.43 1.45
N ARG A 233 25.92 5.90 2.26
CA ARG A 233 26.48 4.57 2.14
C ARG A 233 26.43 3.87 3.49
N PHE A 234 26.07 2.59 3.47
CA PHE A 234 26.10 1.74 4.65
C PHE A 234 27.45 1.01 4.71
N GLU A 235 27.99 0.92 5.90
CA GLU A 235 29.22 0.19 6.18
C GLU A 235 28.91 -1.06 7.00
N PRO A 236 29.64 -2.17 6.78
CA PRO A 236 29.52 -3.35 7.61
C PRO A 236 29.79 -3.00 9.09
N ASP A 237 29.08 -3.65 10.02
CA ASP A 237 29.40 -3.51 11.44
C ASP A 237 30.85 -3.97 11.67
N PRO A 238 31.60 -3.28 12.56
CA PRO A 238 32.91 -3.74 12.95
C PRO A 238 32.80 -5.15 13.52
N PRO A 239 33.78 -6.03 13.25
CA PRO A 239 33.77 -7.38 13.82
C PRO A 239 33.65 -7.28 15.34
N ASN A 240 32.72 -8.04 15.91
CA ASN A 240 32.62 -8.17 17.36
C ASN A 240 33.94 -8.80 17.86
N GLU A 241 34.67 -8.04 18.68
CA GLU A 241 35.84 -8.56 19.42
C GLU A 241 35.40 -9.52 20.53
#